data_acc7108c32992849e30a3efdff5d6f41
#
_entry.id   acc7108c32992849e30a3efdff5d6f41
#
_cell.length_a   1.000
_cell.length_b   1.000
_cell.length_c   1.000
_cell.angle_alpha   90.00
_cell.angle_beta   90.00
_cell.angle_gamma   90.00
#
_symmetry.space_group_name_H-M   'P 1'
#
loop_
_entity.id
_entity.type
_entity.pdbx_description
1 polymer ?
#
loop_
_entity_poly.entity_id
_entity_poly.type
_entity_poly.pdbx_seq_one_letter_code
_entity_poly.pdbx_strand_id
1 'polypeptide(L)'
;MRVLISGSTGFIGTALVARLQEAGHEPVRLVRSSDPGDVPSVRWDPAREEIDAGALEDIDAVVHLAGESIASSRWTDAQKARIMDSRVDGTRTLAKAMAAADDPPTVFLSGSAIGFYGDTDDERITEASPAADDFAALVSIAWEKEAAPIATPDTRLAYLRTGIVLDPSGGALAEQLPFFKLGLGGRIGDGKQWFSWISLADQVGAIEHLLSADVEGPVNLTAPNPVTNAVFTKTLGKVLGRPTLLPTPKPALWLRLGRELSKTLLEGGAHVSPEVLEASGYDFVDPELEAALRRMLTR
;
A
#
# COMPACT_ATOMS: atom_id res chain seq x y z
N MET A 1 17.04 12.21 8.56
CA MET A 1 17.22 10.76 8.63
C MET A 1 17.67 10.25 7.26
N ARG A 2 18.53 9.25 7.26
CA ARG A 2 18.89 8.48 6.07
C ARG A 2 18.01 7.25 5.99
N VAL A 3 17.19 7.15 4.93
CA VAL A 3 16.08 6.17 4.86
C VAL A 3 16.28 5.22 3.68
N LEU A 4 16.45 3.92 3.96
CA LEU A 4 16.55 2.88 2.93
C LEU A 4 15.14 2.47 2.47
N ILE A 5 14.87 2.54 1.16
CA ILE A 5 13.54 2.29 0.61
C ILE A 5 13.58 1.17 -0.42
N SER A 6 12.96 0.05 -0.13
CA SER A 6 12.68 -0.98 -1.13
C SER A 6 11.38 -0.66 -1.88
N GLY A 7 11.26 -1.08 -3.14
CA GLY A 7 10.11 -0.71 -3.97
C GLY A 7 10.07 0.77 -4.37
N SER A 8 11.19 1.46 -4.24
CA SER A 8 11.38 2.91 -4.49
C SER A 8 11.06 3.37 -5.92
N THR A 9 11.00 2.45 -6.89
CA THR A 9 10.62 2.72 -8.30
C THR A 9 9.14 2.45 -8.59
N GLY A 10 8.39 1.95 -7.61
CA GLY A 10 6.96 1.71 -7.71
C GLY A 10 6.11 2.98 -7.53
N PHE A 11 4.79 2.84 -7.68
CA PHE A 11 3.83 3.95 -7.58
C PHE A 11 3.96 4.73 -6.27
N ILE A 12 3.90 4.07 -5.12
CA ILE A 12 4.05 4.70 -3.81
C ILE A 12 5.51 5.09 -3.56
N GLY A 13 6.46 4.20 -3.89
CA GLY A 13 7.87 4.41 -3.58
C GLY A 13 8.49 5.62 -4.29
N THR A 14 8.13 5.87 -5.55
CA THR A 14 8.59 7.07 -6.28
C THR A 14 8.10 8.36 -5.61
N ALA A 15 6.83 8.40 -5.22
CA ALA A 15 6.27 9.54 -4.51
C ALA A 15 6.88 9.70 -3.10
N LEU A 16 7.16 8.60 -2.41
CA LEU A 16 7.81 8.62 -1.09
C LEU A 16 9.23 9.17 -1.18
N VAL A 17 10.03 8.74 -2.17
CA VAL A 17 11.38 9.28 -2.38
C VAL A 17 11.34 10.80 -2.55
N ALA A 18 10.46 11.32 -3.41
CA ALA A 18 10.31 12.76 -3.61
C ALA A 18 9.88 13.47 -2.32
N ARG A 19 8.89 12.92 -1.61
CA ARG A 19 8.38 13.49 -0.36
C ARG A 19 9.47 13.58 0.72
N LEU A 20 10.27 12.53 0.89
CA LEU A 20 11.34 12.50 1.87
C LEU A 20 12.46 13.50 1.53
N GLN A 21 12.80 13.68 0.24
CA GLN A 21 13.77 14.71 -0.18
C GLN A 21 13.24 16.12 0.13
N GLU A 22 11.96 16.40 -0.17
CA GLU A 22 11.32 17.69 0.14
C GLU A 22 11.31 17.99 1.65
N ALA A 23 11.18 16.95 2.48
CA ALA A 23 11.21 17.05 3.94
C ALA A 23 12.65 17.13 4.53
N GLY A 24 13.69 17.08 3.69
CA GLY A 24 15.09 17.16 4.12
C GLY A 24 15.66 15.84 4.65
N HIS A 25 15.03 14.71 4.35
CA HIS A 25 15.59 13.38 4.57
C HIS A 25 16.51 12.96 3.41
N GLU A 26 17.33 11.95 3.63
CA GLU A 26 18.25 11.38 2.63
C GLU A 26 17.74 9.98 2.22
N PRO A 27 16.89 9.85 1.18
CA PRO A 27 16.46 8.55 0.73
C PRO A 27 17.58 7.79 0.03
N VAL A 28 17.70 6.49 0.33
CA VAL A 28 18.56 5.53 -0.34
C VAL A 28 17.68 4.45 -0.95
N ARG A 29 17.83 4.20 -2.25
CA ARG A 29 16.98 3.23 -2.95
C ARG A 29 17.56 1.83 -2.88
N LEU A 30 16.78 0.85 -2.43
CA LEU A 30 17.13 -0.56 -2.50
C LEU A 30 16.58 -1.14 -3.81
N VAL A 31 17.46 -1.49 -4.75
CA VAL A 31 17.13 -1.85 -6.13
C VAL A 31 17.69 -3.21 -6.54
N ARG A 32 17.03 -3.89 -7.49
CA ARG A 32 17.49 -5.20 -8.01
C ARG A 32 18.52 -5.08 -9.13
N SER A 33 18.59 -3.95 -9.79
CA SER A 33 19.57 -3.65 -10.85
C SER A 33 20.16 -2.29 -10.60
N SER A 34 21.37 -2.05 -11.11
CA SER A 34 21.99 -0.72 -11.03
C SER A 34 21.05 0.34 -11.60
N ASP A 35 20.82 1.38 -10.83
CA ASP A 35 20.00 2.54 -11.22
C ASP A 35 20.90 3.79 -11.22
N PRO A 36 21.21 4.35 -12.38
CA PRO A 36 22.10 5.52 -12.51
C PRO A 36 21.43 6.85 -12.13
N GLY A 37 20.27 6.83 -11.46
CA GLY A 37 19.59 8.06 -11.04
C GLY A 37 20.37 8.85 -9.98
N ASP A 38 19.91 10.10 -9.73
CA ASP A 38 20.55 11.04 -8.78
C ASP A 38 20.41 10.66 -7.30
N VAL A 39 19.51 9.73 -6.99
CA VAL A 39 19.30 9.25 -5.61
C VAL A 39 20.21 8.04 -5.34
N PRO A 40 20.99 8.03 -4.24
CA PRO A 40 21.84 6.91 -3.89
C PRO A 40 21.08 5.57 -3.92
N SER A 41 21.74 4.52 -4.36
CA SER A 41 21.12 3.20 -4.44
C SER A 41 22.05 2.09 -3.97
N VAL A 42 21.47 1.06 -3.38
CA VAL A 42 22.09 -0.16 -2.92
C VAL A 42 21.42 -1.33 -3.63
N ARG A 43 22.21 -2.33 -3.99
CA ARG A 43 21.69 -3.51 -4.71
C ARG A 43 21.30 -4.61 -3.74
N TRP A 44 20.23 -5.33 -4.12
CA TRP A 44 19.80 -6.58 -3.49
C TRP A 44 19.22 -7.57 -4.49
N ASP A 45 19.20 -8.84 -4.12
CA ASP A 45 18.50 -9.92 -4.85
C ASP A 45 17.74 -10.78 -3.83
N PRO A 46 16.45 -10.45 -3.54
CA PRO A 46 15.67 -11.18 -2.55
C PRO A 46 15.45 -12.65 -2.91
N ALA A 47 15.45 -13.02 -4.20
CA ALA A 47 15.29 -14.42 -4.60
C ALA A 47 16.51 -15.29 -4.24
N ARG A 48 17.67 -14.65 -4.00
CA ARG A 48 18.91 -15.29 -3.53
C ARG A 48 19.22 -14.99 -2.07
N GLU A 49 18.36 -14.20 -1.43
CA GLU A 49 18.59 -13.65 -0.08
C GLU A 49 19.92 -12.88 0.01
N GLU A 50 20.28 -12.16 -1.06
CA GLU A 50 21.50 -11.37 -1.14
C GLU A 50 21.19 -9.87 -1.03
N ILE A 51 22.03 -9.15 -0.30
CA ILE A 51 22.04 -7.68 -0.21
C ILE A 51 23.50 -7.22 -0.14
N ASP A 52 23.82 -6.09 -0.77
CA ASP A 52 25.18 -5.57 -0.77
C ASP A 52 25.70 -5.36 0.65
N ALA A 53 26.99 -5.69 0.87
CA ALA A 53 27.65 -5.42 2.12
C ALA A 53 27.59 -3.90 2.43
N GLY A 54 27.34 -3.56 3.69
CA GLY A 54 27.19 -2.16 4.10
C GLY A 54 25.87 -1.50 3.72
N ALA A 55 24.89 -2.26 3.19
CA ALA A 55 23.58 -1.72 2.78
C ALA A 55 22.82 -0.99 3.91
N LEU A 56 23.10 -1.33 5.16
CA LEU A 56 22.50 -0.73 6.36
C LEU A 56 23.45 0.23 7.09
N GLU A 57 24.67 0.47 6.58
CA GLU A 57 25.60 1.42 7.19
C GLU A 57 25.05 2.85 7.11
N ASP A 58 25.06 3.54 8.24
CA ASP A 58 24.53 4.89 8.41
C ASP A 58 23.05 5.03 8.00
N ILE A 59 22.24 3.96 8.06
CA ILE A 59 20.80 3.99 7.80
C ILE A 59 20.04 4.13 9.11
N ASP A 60 19.24 5.18 9.26
CA ASP A 60 18.40 5.43 10.42
C ASP A 60 17.11 4.61 10.41
N ALA A 61 16.53 4.44 9.22
CA ALA A 61 15.23 3.80 9.03
C ALA A 61 15.14 3.00 7.72
N VAL A 62 14.34 1.94 7.72
CA VAL A 62 14.00 1.15 6.53
C VAL A 62 12.50 1.26 6.24
N VAL A 63 12.14 1.54 4.99
CA VAL A 63 10.76 1.46 4.49
C VAL A 63 10.68 0.37 3.42
N HIS A 64 10.04 -0.74 3.75
CA HIS A 64 9.95 -1.91 2.89
C HIS A 64 8.61 -1.98 2.15
N LEU A 65 8.57 -1.51 0.89
CA LEU A 65 7.38 -1.49 0.02
C LEU A 65 7.46 -2.45 -1.16
N ALA A 66 8.58 -3.18 -1.32
CA ALA A 66 8.78 -4.06 -2.46
C ALA A 66 7.82 -5.26 -2.40
N GLY A 67 7.23 -5.57 -3.56
CA GLY A 67 6.39 -6.73 -3.75
C GLY A 67 5.84 -6.78 -5.17
N GLU A 68 5.60 -7.99 -5.67
CA GLU A 68 4.90 -8.20 -6.94
C GLU A 68 3.49 -7.60 -6.88
N SER A 69 3.06 -6.90 -7.94
CA SER A 69 1.74 -6.28 -7.96
C SER A 69 0.63 -7.32 -7.86
N ILE A 70 -0.26 -7.13 -6.88
CA ILE A 70 -1.38 -8.05 -6.62
C ILE A 70 -2.44 -8.01 -7.73
N ALA A 71 -2.54 -6.92 -8.47
CA ALA A 71 -3.58 -6.68 -9.48
C ALA A 71 -3.05 -6.68 -10.93
N SER A 72 -1.77 -6.97 -11.18
CA SER A 72 -1.16 -6.89 -12.51
C SER A 72 -1.67 -7.94 -13.50
N SER A 73 -2.08 -9.11 -13.02
CA SER A 73 -2.56 -10.21 -13.85
C SER A 73 -3.49 -11.14 -13.06
N ARG A 74 -4.15 -12.08 -13.79
CA ARG A 74 -5.02 -13.09 -13.15
C ARG A 74 -4.23 -13.91 -12.12
N TRP A 75 -4.88 -14.27 -11.04
CA TRP A 75 -4.32 -15.13 -10.01
C TRP A 75 -4.31 -16.60 -10.46
N THR A 76 -3.27 -16.96 -11.20
CA THR A 76 -2.87 -18.36 -11.40
C THR A 76 -2.00 -18.80 -10.21
N ASP A 77 -1.80 -20.10 -10.01
CA ASP A 77 -0.92 -20.61 -8.94
C ASP A 77 0.48 -20.01 -9.05
N ALA A 78 1.02 -19.88 -10.27
CA ALA A 78 2.32 -19.25 -10.51
C ALA A 78 2.32 -17.75 -10.16
N GLN A 79 1.23 -17.03 -10.41
CA GLN A 79 1.14 -15.60 -10.03
C GLN A 79 0.97 -15.44 -8.53
N LYS A 80 0.17 -16.29 -7.89
CA LYS A 80 0.03 -16.31 -6.44
C LYS A 80 1.36 -16.61 -5.75
N ALA A 81 2.12 -17.58 -6.25
CA ALA A 81 3.47 -17.86 -5.75
C ALA A 81 4.38 -16.63 -5.87
N ARG A 82 4.45 -15.97 -7.04
CA ARG A 82 5.24 -14.73 -7.20
C ARG A 82 4.83 -13.61 -6.24
N ILE A 83 3.51 -13.44 -6.03
CA ILE A 83 2.99 -12.43 -5.09
C ILE A 83 3.45 -12.76 -3.66
N MET A 84 3.35 -14.00 -3.24
CA MET A 84 3.76 -14.48 -1.92
C MET A 84 5.28 -14.38 -1.75
N ASP A 85 6.03 -15.03 -2.65
CA ASP A 85 7.48 -15.17 -2.56
C ASP A 85 8.18 -13.81 -2.58
N SER A 86 7.73 -12.87 -3.44
CA SER A 86 8.32 -11.53 -3.51
C SER A 86 8.28 -10.77 -2.18
N ARG A 87 7.27 -11.01 -1.35
CA ARG A 87 7.12 -10.39 -0.03
C ARG A 87 7.88 -11.13 1.04
N VAL A 88 7.71 -12.44 1.08
CA VAL A 88 8.38 -13.33 2.04
C VAL A 88 9.90 -13.24 1.88
N ASP A 89 10.42 -13.45 0.67
CA ASP A 89 11.87 -13.45 0.42
C ASP A 89 12.48 -12.05 0.61
N GLY A 90 11.76 -11.00 0.16
CA GLY A 90 12.21 -9.62 0.36
C GLY A 90 12.32 -9.24 1.83
N THR A 91 11.29 -9.56 2.61
CA THR A 91 11.28 -9.27 4.05
C THR A 91 12.32 -10.10 4.80
N ARG A 92 12.44 -11.40 4.46
CA ARG A 92 13.43 -12.29 5.06
C ARG A 92 14.86 -11.81 4.79
N THR A 93 15.14 -11.35 3.57
CA THR A 93 16.46 -10.79 3.22
C THR A 93 16.80 -9.60 4.11
N LEU A 94 15.86 -8.67 4.28
CA LEU A 94 16.05 -7.50 5.15
C LEU A 94 16.16 -7.91 6.62
N ALA A 95 15.33 -8.84 7.10
CA ALA A 95 15.40 -9.33 8.48
C ALA A 95 16.76 -9.95 8.81
N LYS A 96 17.31 -10.73 7.88
CA LYS A 96 18.67 -11.29 8.03
C LYS A 96 19.74 -10.20 8.05
N ALA A 97 19.64 -9.20 7.17
CA ALA A 97 20.57 -8.08 7.16
C ALA A 97 20.52 -7.26 8.45
N MET A 98 19.32 -6.96 8.95
CA MET A 98 19.10 -6.28 10.23
C MET A 98 19.73 -7.05 11.40
N ALA A 99 19.49 -8.37 11.45
CA ALA A 99 20.05 -9.22 12.52
C ALA A 99 21.59 -9.35 12.48
N ALA A 100 22.19 -9.13 11.31
CA ALA A 100 23.65 -9.21 11.11
C ALA A 100 24.35 -7.84 11.25
N ALA A 101 23.62 -6.74 11.31
CA ALA A 101 24.20 -5.40 11.44
C ALA A 101 24.70 -5.15 12.88
N ASP A 102 25.88 -4.55 13.00
CA ASP A 102 26.43 -4.13 14.31
C ASP A 102 25.64 -2.95 14.91
N ASP A 103 25.13 -2.06 14.04
CA ASP A 103 24.29 -0.91 14.39
C ASP A 103 23.05 -0.89 13.46
N PRO A 104 22.00 -1.65 13.80
CA PRO A 104 20.83 -1.77 12.95
C PRO A 104 19.97 -0.49 12.97
N PRO A 105 19.27 -0.17 11.86
CA PRO A 105 18.29 0.90 11.82
C PRO A 105 17.28 0.82 12.96
N THR A 106 16.99 1.97 13.58
CA THR A 106 16.08 2.05 14.74
C THR A 106 14.60 1.98 14.38
N VAL A 107 14.26 2.14 13.08
CA VAL A 107 12.88 2.11 12.59
C VAL A 107 12.78 1.18 11.38
N PHE A 108 11.80 0.28 11.42
CA PHE A 108 11.43 -0.55 10.27
C PHE A 108 9.93 -0.42 9.97
N LEU A 109 9.59 0.17 8.83
CA LEU A 109 8.22 0.27 8.33
C LEU A 109 8.01 -0.80 7.26
N SER A 110 7.31 -1.87 7.61
CA SER A 110 7.03 -2.99 6.72
C SER A 110 5.73 -2.79 5.97
N GLY A 111 5.74 -2.94 4.66
CA GLY A 111 4.51 -3.00 3.87
C GLY A 111 3.59 -4.12 4.37
N SER A 112 2.30 -3.85 4.31
CA SER A 112 1.17 -4.76 4.49
C SER A 112 -0.02 -4.18 3.73
N ALA A 113 -1.23 -4.73 3.87
CA ALA A 113 -2.41 -4.25 3.17
C ALA A 113 -3.68 -4.49 4.00
N ILE A 114 -4.71 -3.67 3.80
CA ILE A 114 -6.05 -3.89 4.39
C ILE A 114 -6.71 -5.18 3.90
N GLY A 115 -6.18 -5.81 2.84
CA GLY A 115 -6.53 -7.18 2.46
C GLY A 115 -6.35 -8.20 3.58
N PHE A 116 -5.59 -7.88 4.64
CA PHE A 116 -5.51 -8.64 5.89
C PHE A 116 -6.88 -8.95 6.48
N TYR A 117 -7.84 -8.04 6.35
CA TYR A 117 -9.16 -8.15 6.97
C TYR A 117 -10.21 -8.85 6.10
N GLY A 118 -9.95 -9.02 4.78
CA GLY A 118 -10.90 -9.61 3.84
C GLY A 118 -12.15 -8.76 3.61
N ASP A 119 -13.29 -9.45 3.40
CA ASP A 119 -14.62 -8.84 3.26
C ASP A 119 -15.36 -8.91 4.60
N THR A 120 -15.75 -7.77 5.16
CA THR A 120 -16.27 -7.66 6.53
C THR A 120 -17.69 -7.10 6.60
N ASP A 121 -18.41 -7.10 5.48
CA ASP A 121 -19.74 -6.45 5.40
C ASP A 121 -19.69 -5.00 5.96
N ASP A 122 -20.59 -4.66 6.89
CA ASP A 122 -20.67 -3.32 7.50
C ASP A 122 -19.93 -3.21 8.85
N GLU A 123 -19.17 -4.22 9.25
CA GLU A 123 -18.41 -4.18 10.49
C GLU A 123 -17.27 -3.15 10.39
N ARG A 124 -17.18 -2.27 11.41
CA ARG A 124 -16.06 -1.34 11.51
C ARG A 124 -14.80 -2.07 11.95
N ILE A 125 -13.78 -2.01 11.13
CA ILE A 125 -12.51 -2.70 11.30
C ILE A 125 -11.44 -1.71 11.78
N THR A 126 -10.69 -2.14 12.80
CA THR A 126 -9.55 -1.42 13.36
C THR A 126 -8.29 -2.29 13.28
N GLU A 127 -7.16 -1.76 13.71
CA GLU A 127 -5.90 -2.49 13.74
C GLU A 127 -5.94 -3.74 14.65
N ALA A 128 -6.83 -3.76 15.64
CA ALA A 128 -7.03 -4.89 16.55
C ALA A 128 -7.94 -6.00 15.98
N SER A 129 -8.59 -5.76 14.84
CA SER A 129 -9.50 -6.72 14.22
C SER A 129 -8.74 -7.93 13.67
N PRO A 130 -9.35 -9.14 13.70
CA PRO A 130 -8.70 -10.37 13.26
C PRO A 130 -8.46 -10.39 11.75
N ALA A 131 -7.54 -11.26 11.33
CA ALA A 131 -7.29 -11.55 9.93
C ALA A 131 -8.40 -12.44 9.34
N ALA A 132 -8.64 -12.25 8.04
CA ALA A 132 -9.42 -13.19 7.23
C ALA A 132 -8.56 -14.39 6.77
N ASP A 133 -9.15 -15.27 5.95
CA ASP A 133 -8.53 -16.50 5.47
C ASP A 133 -8.41 -16.61 3.94
N ASP A 134 -8.75 -15.54 3.21
CA ASP A 134 -8.59 -15.50 1.76
C ASP A 134 -7.13 -15.29 1.35
N PHE A 135 -6.84 -15.38 0.04
CA PHE A 135 -5.48 -15.27 -0.46
C PHE A 135 -4.82 -13.92 -0.14
N ALA A 136 -5.56 -12.81 -0.17
CA ALA A 136 -5.00 -11.49 0.14
C ALA A 136 -4.64 -11.37 1.63
N ALA A 137 -5.47 -11.94 2.50
CA ALA A 137 -5.19 -12.03 3.93
C ALA A 137 -3.98 -12.91 4.23
N LEU A 138 -3.89 -14.10 3.61
CA LEU A 138 -2.75 -15.00 3.77
C LEU A 138 -1.43 -14.35 3.33
N VAL A 139 -1.43 -13.56 2.25
CA VAL A 139 -0.26 -12.80 1.81
C VAL A 139 0.15 -11.75 2.84
N SER A 140 -0.80 -11.00 3.39
CA SER A 140 -0.54 -9.97 4.40
C SER A 140 -0.03 -10.59 5.71
N ILE A 141 -0.64 -11.69 6.16
CA ILE A 141 -0.21 -12.46 7.34
C ILE A 141 1.24 -12.97 7.18
N ALA A 142 1.56 -13.55 6.02
CA ALA A 142 2.90 -14.05 5.76
C ALA A 142 3.93 -12.89 5.74
N TRP A 143 3.58 -11.76 5.16
CA TRP A 143 4.43 -10.58 5.11
C TRP A 143 4.74 -10.05 6.51
N GLU A 144 3.71 -9.82 7.34
CA GLU A 144 3.86 -9.37 8.73
C GLU A 144 4.64 -10.37 9.57
N LYS A 145 4.41 -11.68 9.37
CA LYS A 145 5.12 -12.76 10.08
C LYS A 145 6.64 -12.77 9.80
N GLU A 146 7.04 -12.56 8.55
CA GLU A 146 8.46 -12.52 8.18
C GLU A 146 9.16 -11.25 8.73
N ALA A 147 8.44 -10.15 8.92
CA ALA A 147 8.98 -8.94 9.51
C ALA A 147 9.05 -8.99 11.05
N ALA A 148 8.23 -9.79 11.71
CA ALA A 148 8.15 -9.82 13.17
C ALA A 148 9.50 -10.01 13.90
N PRO A 149 10.46 -10.82 13.41
CA PRO A 149 11.78 -10.95 14.05
C PRO A 149 12.65 -9.68 14.02
N ILE A 150 12.28 -8.66 13.21
CA ILE A 150 13.01 -7.38 13.14
C ILE A 150 12.75 -6.53 14.39
N ALA A 151 11.60 -6.70 15.03
CA ALA A 151 11.27 -5.97 16.25
C ALA A 151 12.22 -6.38 17.39
N THR A 152 12.97 -5.42 17.90
CA THR A 152 13.88 -5.58 19.05
C THR A 152 13.70 -4.37 19.98
N PRO A 153 14.28 -4.35 21.20
CA PRO A 153 14.25 -3.16 22.04
C PRO A 153 14.86 -1.91 21.36
N ASP A 154 15.75 -2.11 20.39
CA ASP A 154 16.45 -1.03 19.68
C ASP A 154 15.87 -0.72 18.31
N THR A 155 14.98 -1.57 17.78
CA THR A 155 14.33 -1.39 16.47
C THR A 155 12.81 -1.45 16.59
N ARG A 156 12.16 -0.32 16.35
CA ARG A 156 10.71 -0.19 16.29
C ARG A 156 10.17 -0.69 14.93
N LEU A 157 9.18 -1.58 14.99
CA LEU A 157 8.54 -2.17 13.81
C LEU A 157 7.07 -1.74 13.71
N ALA A 158 6.67 -1.18 12.55
CA ALA A 158 5.26 -0.97 12.23
C ALA A 158 4.88 -1.62 10.89
N TYR A 159 3.65 -2.17 10.82
CA TYR A 159 3.08 -2.79 9.62
C TYR A 159 2.14 -1.81 8.93
N LEU A 160 2.46 -1.41 7.72
CA LEU A 160 1.71 -0.44 6.93
C LEU A 160 0.54 -1.14 6.20
N ARG A 161 -0.59 -1.37 6.88
CA ARG A 161 -1.80 -1.94 6.26
C ARG A 161 -2.45 -0.93 5.33
N THR A 162 -1.89 -0.84 4.13
CA THR A 162 -2.25 0.14 3.11
C THR A 162 -3.61 -0.14 2.51
N GLY A 163 -4.46 0.90 2.46
CA GLY A 163 -5.75 0.91 1.77
C GLY A 163 -5.64 1.06 0.26
N ILE A 164 -6.74 1.46 -0.38
CA ILE A 164 -6.77 1.72 -1.83
C ILE A 164 -6.20 3.11 -2.10
N VAL A 165 -4.95 3.15 -2.56
CA VAL A 165 -4.25 4.42 -2.83
C VAL A 165 -4.78 5.06 -4.09
N LEU A 166 -5.21 6.33 -3.99
CA LEU A 166 -5.79 7.12 -5.07
C LEU A 166 -4.83 8.22 -5.53
N ASP A 167 -4.47 8.16 -6.82
CA ASP A 167 -3.83 9.25 -7.56
C ASP A 167 -4.01 9.03 -9.08
N PRO A 168 -4.14 10.08 -9.90
CA PRO A 168 -4.28 9.94 -11.36
C PRO A 168 -3.02 9.38 -12.05
N SER A 169 -1.86 9.39 -11.43
CA SER A 169 -0.60 8.86 -12.00
C SER A 169 -0.46 7.35 -11.87
N GLY A 170 -1.28 6.68 -11.03
CA GLY A 170 -1.15 5.23 -10.84
C GLY A 170 -2.28 4.61 -10.01
N GLY A 171 -2.15 3.30 -9.78
CA GLY A 171 -3.09 2.54 -8.95
C GLY A 171 -4.52 2.46 -9.49
N ALA A 172 -5.46 2.21 -8.57
CA ALA A 172 -6.86 1.95 -8.91
C ALA A 172 -7.55 3.12 -9.60
N LEU A 173 -7.19 4.37 -9.29
CA LEU A 173 -7.80 5.55 -9.91
C LEU A 173 -7.35 5.69 -11.37
N ALA A 174 -6.05 5.59 -11.66
CA ALA A 174 -5.51 5.69 -13.02
C ALA A 174 -6.13 4.66 -13.98
N GLU A 175 -6.32 3.42 -13.50
CA GLU A 175 -6.96 2.33 -14.26
C GLU A 175 -8.44 2.62 -14.62
N GLN A 176 -9.15 3.32 -13.74
CA GLN A 176 -10.58 3.61 -13.91
C GLN A 176 -10.86 4.90 -14.68
N LEU A 177 -9.98 5.91 -14.56
CA LEU A 177 -10.17 7.24 -15.15
C LEU A 177 -10.52 7.23 -16.64
N PRO A 178 -9.90 6.42 -17.53
CA PRO A 178 -10.25 6.41 -18.96
C PRO A 178 -11.72 6.05 -19.19
N PHE A 179 -12.26 5.08 -18.47
CA PHE A 179 -13.65 4.67 -18.56
C PHE A 179 -14.60 5.74 -18.05
N PHE A 180 -14.29 6.34 -16.90
CA PHE A 180 -15.11 7.43 -16.35
C PHE A 180 -15.11 8.67 -17.23
N LYS A 181 -13.96 9.08 -17.80
CA LYS A 181 -13.86 10.20 -18.75
C LYS A 181 -14.73 10.00 -20.00
N LEU A 182 -14.90 8.74 -20.44
CA LEU A 182 -15.78 8.36 -21.57
C LEU A 182 -17.26 8.21 -21.16
N GLY A 183 -17.62 8.38 -19.88
CA GLY A 183 -18.97 8.15 -19.37
C GLY A 183 -19.36 6.67 -19.28
N LEU A 184 -18.37 5.76 -19.35
CA LEU A 184 -18.54 4.31 -19.24
C LEU A 184 -18.22 3.78 -17.82
N GLY A 185 -17.83 4.67 -16.91
CA GLY A 185 -17.59 4.32 -15.51
C GLY A 185 -18.88 3.98 -14.78
N GLY A 186 -18.83 2.97 -13.89
CA GLY A 186 -20.00 2.54 -13.15
C GLY A 186 -19.66 1.74 -11.90
N ARG A 187 -20.64 1.63 -10.99
CA ARG A 187 -20.49 0.82 -9.79
C ARG A 187 -20.26 -0.66 -10.13
N ILE A 188 -19.52 -1.35 -9.31
CA ILE A 188 -19.28 -2.79 -9.46
C ILE A 188 -20.37 -3.53 -8.67
N GLY A 189 -21.13 -4.35 -9.37
CA GLY A 189 -22.23 -5.07 -8.77
C GLY A 189 -23.32 -4.15 -8.22
N ASP A 190 -23.72 -4.33 -6.96
CA ASP A 190 -24.66 -3.46 -6.25
C ASP A 190 -23.97 -2.22 -5.61
N GLY A 191 -22.65 -2.23 -5.56
CA GLY A 191 -21.82 -1.12 -5.07
C GLY A 191 -21.81 -0.94 -3.56
N LYS A 192 -22.26 -1.93 -2.79
CA LYS A 192 -22.31 -1.87 -1.31
C LYS A 192 -20.97 -2.11 -0.66
N GLN A 193 -20.06 -2.83 -1.35
CA GLN A 193 -18.74 -3.13 -0.80
C GLN A 193 -17.99 -1.85 -0.41
N TRP A 194 -17.33 -1.91 0.74
CA TRP A 194 -16.54 -0.81 1.26
C TRP A 194 -15.31 -0.53 0.41
N PHE A 195 -15.00 0.73 0.30
CA PHE A 195 -13.86 1.28 -0.44
C PHE A 195 -13.05 2.14 0.53
N SER A 196 -12.19 1.48 1.31
CA SER A 196 -11.30 2.12 2.26
C SER A 196 -10.07 2.63 1.53
N TRP A 197 -10.14 3.89 1.17
CA TRP A 197 -9.19 4.61 0.32
C TRP A 197 -8.23 5.47 1.14
N ILE A 198 -7.14 5.89 0.50
CA ILE A 198 -6.23 6.94 0.97
C ILE A 198 -5.69 7.69 -0.25
N SER A 199 -5.44 9.01 -0.14
CA SER A 199 -4.72 9.73 -1.20
C SER A 199 -3.24 9.34 -1.22
N LEU A 200 -2.57 9.43 -2.38
CA LEU A 200 -1.13 9.23 -2.46
C LEU A 200 -0.37 10.23 -1.57
N ALA A 201 -0.88 11.47 -1.46
CA ALA A 201 -0.30 12.49 -0.59
C ALA A 201 -0.32 12.06 0.89
N ASP A 202 -1.47 11.57 1.37
CA ASP A 202 -1.59 11.06 2.73
C ASP A 202 -0.85 9.73 2.93
N GLN A 203 -0.81 8.87 1.91
CA GLN A 203 -0.04 7.63 1.98
C GLN A 203 1.45 7.89 2.27
N VAL A 204 2.08 8.81 1.52
CA VAL A 204 3.51 9.12 1.74
C VAL A 204 3.73 10.02 2.95
N GLY A 205 2.77 10.92 3.26
CA GLY A 205 2.81 11.75 4.47
C GLY A 205 2.71 10.91 5.75
N ALA A 206 1.81 9.91 5.77
CA ALA A 206 1.69 8.99 6.90
C ALA A 206 2.96 8.14 7.08
N ILE A 207 3.58 7.65 5.99
CA ILE A 207 4.86 6.93 6.09
C ILE A 207 5.94 7.84 6.66
N GLU A 208 6.06 9.08 6.19
CA GLU A 208 7.01 10.06 6.74
C GLU A 208 6.76 10.35 8.23
N HIS A 209 5.49 10.58 8.61
CA HIS A 209 5.10 10.78 10.02
C HIS A 209 5.53 9.61 10.89
N LEU A 210 5.31 8.38 10.45
CA LEU A 210 5.66 7.15 11.17
C LEU A 210 7.17 6.93 11.29
N LEU A 211 8.03 7.62 10.55
CA LEU A 211 9.48 7.56 10.77
C LEU A 211 9.88 8.11 12.14
N SER A 212 9.14 9.09 12.67
CA SER A 212 9.44 9.75 13.95
C SER A 212 8.39 9.52 15.04
N ALA A 213 7.17 9.11 14.69
CA ALA A 213 6.11 8.82 15.66
C ALA A 213 6.42 7.55 16.44
N ASP A 214 6.13 7.54 17.76
CA ASP A 214 6.29 6.39 18.63
C ASP A 214 5.12 5.41 18.47
N VAL A 215 5.09 4.72 17.31
CA VAL A 215 4.04 3.80 16.91
C VAL A 215 4.63 2.47 16.51
N GLU A 216 4.14 1.38 17.11
CA GLU A 216 4.54 0.00 16.84
C GLU A 216 3.33 -0.86 16.41
N GLY A 217 3.61 -1.99 15.75
CA GLY A 217 2.57 -2.94 15.33
C GLY A 217 1.80 -2.48 14.10
N PRO A 218 0.55 -2.96 13.90
CA PRO A 218 -0.25 -2.66 12.72
C PRO A 218 -0.75 -1.21 12.71
N VAL A 219 -0.70 -0.57 11.53
CA VAL A 219 -1.22 0.77 11.27
C VAL A 219 -2.02 0.75 9.98
N ASN A 220 -3.30 1.06 10.06
CA ASN A 220 -4.15 1.20 8.88
C ASN A 220 -3.86 2.52 8.16
N LEU A 221 -3.32 2.46 6.96
CA LEU A 221 -3.13 3.62 6.10
C LEU A 221 -4.35 3.78 5.20
N THR A 222 -5.42 4.34 5.76
CA THR A 222 -6.68 4.68 5.09
C THR A 222 -7.11 6.09 5.48
N ALA A 223 -7.90 6.75 4.63
CA ALA A 223 -8.56 8.00 5.03
C ALA A 223 -9.61 7.72 6.14
N PRO A 224 -9.88 8.71 7.01
CA PRO A 224 -10.79 8.54 8.16
C PRO A 224 -12.25 8.27 7.75
N ASN A 225 -12.62 8.65 6.53
CA ASN A 225 -13.99 8.54 6.01
C ASN A 225 -14.04 7.56 4.81
N PRO A 226 -14.00 6.23 5.05
CA PRO A 226 -14.20 5.25 4.00
C PRO A 226 -15.60 5.35 3.42
N VAL A 227 -15.76 4.97 2.16
CA VAL A 227 -17.03 5.06 1.44
C VAL A 227 -17.40 3.72 0.82
N THR A 228 -18.64 3.55 0.36
CA THR A 228 -18.98 2.40 -0.48
C THR A 228 -18.53 2.63 -1.94
N ASN A 229 -18.38 1.56 -2.71
CA ASN A 229 -18.09 1.65 -4.14
C ASN A 229 -19.12 2.48 -4.91
N ALA A 230 -20.41 2.42 -4.52
CA ALA A 230 -21.46 3.25 -5.12
C ALA A 230 -21.24 4.73 -4.87
N VAL A 231 -20.83 5.11 -3.63
CA VAL A 231 -20.51 6.49 -3.27
C VAL A 231 -19.26 6.96 -4.02
N PHE A 232 -18.19 6.17 -4.05
CA PHE A 232 -16.98 6.45 -4.81
C PHE A 232 -17.29 6.71 -6.29
N THR A 233 -18.04 5.79 -6.92
CA THR A 233 -18.44 5.89 -8.33
C THR A 233 -19.22 7.16 -8.63
N LYS A 234 -20.24 7.47 -7.81
CA LYS A 234 -21.07 8.69 -7.95
C LYS A 234 -20.22 9.95 -7.78
N THR A 235 -19.34 9.97 -6.79
CA THR A 235 -18.48 11.13 -6.49
C THR A 235 -17.47 11.38 -7.61
N LEU A 236 -16.82 10.32 -8.11
CA LEU A 236 -15.88 10.43 -9.24
C LEU A 236 -16.60 10.93 -10.51
N GLY A 237 -17.77 10.39 -10.80
CA GLY A 237 -18.61 10.87 -11.92
C GLY A 237 -18.99 12.34 -11.78
N LYS A 238 -19.40 12.78 -10.58
CA LYS A 238 -19.71 14.19 -10.26
C LYS A 238 -18.50 15.10 -10.50
N VAL A 239 -17.33 14.72 -10.00
CA VAL A 239 -16.10 15.51 -10.15
C VAL A 239 -15.68 15.64 -11.63
N LEU A 240 -15.84 14.57 -12.41
CA LEU A 240 -15.52 14.57 -13.84
C LEU A 240 -16.62 15.16 -14.74
N GLY A 241 -17.80 15.46 -14.18
CA GLY A 241 -18.97 15.89 -14.97
C GLY A 241 -19.45 14.79 -15.92
N ARG A 242 -19.38 13.54 -15.54
CA ARG A 242 -19.75 12.37 -16.36
C ARG A 242 -20.81 11.50 -15.69
N PRO A 243 -21.76 10.95 -16.45
CA PRO A 243 -22.77 10.04 -15.92
C PRO A 243 -22.14 8.71 -15.48
N THR A 244 -22.72 8.08 -14.45
CA THR A 244 -22.30 6.78 -13.90
C THR A 244 -23.52 5.86 -13.73
N LEU A 245 -24.38 5.84 -14.75
CA LEU A 245 -25.68 5.17 -14.70
C LEU A 245 -25.60 3.65 -14.86
N LEU A 246 -24.64 3.18 -15.67
CA LEU A 246 -24.53 1.76 -16.00
C LEU A 246 -23.61 1.06 -15.01
N PRO A 247 -24.06 -0.02 -14.34
CA PRO A 247 -23.16 -0.81 -13.50
C PRO A 247 -22.13 -1.56 -14.36
N THR A 248 -20.92 -1.69 -13.84
CA THR A 248 -19.90 -2.55 -14.45
C THR A 248 -20.30 -4.01 -14.27
N PRO A 249 -20.50 -4.79 -15.37
CA PRO A 249 -20.95 -6.17 -15.25
C PRO A 249 -19.85 -7.05 -14.63
N LYS A 250 -20.17 -7.76 -13.54
CA LYS A 250 -19.25 -8.73 -12.90
C LYS A 250 -18.64 -9.73 -13.89
N PRO A 251 -19.40 -10.33 -14.85
CA PRO A 251 -18.81 -11.24 -15.83
C PRO A 251 -17.70 -10.62 -16.69
N ALA A 252 -17.78 -9.33 -17.02
CA ALA A 252 -16.72 -8.65 -17.78
C ALA A 252 -15.43 -8.51 -16.95
N LEU A 253 -15.55 -8.24 -15.64
CA LEU A 253 -14.42 -8.23 -14.72
C LEU A 253 -13.80 -9.62 -14.58
N TRP A 254 -14.60 -10.66 -14.42
CA TRP A 254 -14.13 -12.05 -14.34
C TRP A 254 -13.39 -12.50 -15.59
N LEU A 255 -13.91 -12.08 -16.77
CA LEU A 255 -13.23 -12.37 -18.03
C LEU A 255 -11.86 -11.69 -18.14
N ARG A 256 -11.74 -10.45 -17.66
CA ARG A 256 -10.48 -9.68 -17.72
C ARG A 256 -9.48 -10.10 -16.63
N LEU A 257 -9.93 -10.16 -15.38
CA LEU A 257 -9.07 -10.26 -14.19
C LEU A 257 -9.05 -11.65 -13.55
N GLY A 258 -10.00 -12.52 -13.94
CA GLY A 258 -10.25 -13.77 -13.25
C GLY A 258 -11.26 -13.61 -12.10
N ARG A 259 -11.94 -14.70 -11.75
CA ARG A 259 -13.03 -14.67 -10.78
C ARG A 259 -12.54 -14.42 -9.35
N GLU A 260 -11.44 -15.05 -8.97
CA GLU A 260 -10.91 -14.97 -7.60
C GLU A 260 -10.42 -13.55 -7.30
N LEU A 261 -9.53 -12.99 -8.14
CA LEU A 261 -9.04 -11.62 -7.99
C LEU A 261 -10.20 -10.62 -7.96
N SER A 262 -11.18 -10.75 -8.88
CA SER A 262 -12.34 -9.86 -8.93
C SER A 262 -13.17 -9.91 -7.66
N LYS A 263 -13.40 -11.12 -7.10
CA LYS A 263 -14.14 -11.27 -5.85
C LYS A 263 -13.41 -10.61 -4.68
N THR A 264 -12.12 -10.92 -4.52
CA THR A 264 -11.35 -10.45 -3.38
C THR A 264 -11.09 -8.93 -3.42
N LEU A 265 -10.69 -8.39 -4.58
CA LEU A 265 -10.24 -6.98 -4.65
C LEU A 265 -11.31 -5.98 -5.10
N LEU A 266 -12.39 -6.44 -5.76
CA LEU A 266 -13.37 -5.53 -6.37
C LEU A 266 -14.80 -5.73 -5.88
N GLU A 267 -15.16 -6.94 -5.44
CA GLU A 267 -16.52 -7.29 -5.04
C GLU A 267 -16.69 -7.39 -3.53
N GLY A 268 -15.59 -7.56 -2.78
CA GLY A 268 -15.50 -7.48 -1.33
C GLY A 268 -14.83 -6.18 -0.88
N GLY A 269 -14.85 -5.91 0.41
CA GLY A 269 -14.19 -4.79 1.03
C GLY A 269 -14.45 -4.70 2.53
N ALA A 270 -13.59 -4.01 3.24
CA ALA A 270 -13.69 -3.79 4.67
C ALA A 270 -13.88 -2.31 5.00
N HIS A 271 -14.70 -2.01 6.01
CA HIS A 271 -14.89 -0.67 6.57
C HIS A 271 -13.76 -0.35 7.54
N VAL A 272 -12.58 -0.01 7.01
CA VAL A 272 -11.36 0.15 7.79
C VAL A 272 -11.22 1.56 8.35
N SER A 273 -10.98 1.65 9.66
CA SER A 273 -10.70 2.88 10.40
C SER A 273 -9.20 3.00 10.70
N PRO A 274 -8.56 4.17 10.54
CA PRO A 274 -7.15 4.39 10.84
C PRO A 274 -6.93 4.84 12.29
N GLU A 275 -7.41 4.08 13.28
CA GLU A 275 -7.43 4.53 14.68
C GLU A 275 -6.02 4.80 15.23
N VAL A 276 -5.05 3.96 14.90
CA VAL A 276 -3.66 4.15 15.36
C VAL A 276 -3.03 5.37 14.70
N LEU A 277 -3.28 5.60 13.42
CA LEU A 277 -2.73 6.76 12.70
C LEU A 277 -3.34 8.08 13.22
N GLU A 278 -4.66 8.12 13.47
CA GLU A 278 -5.34 9.26 14.09
C GLU A 278 -4.80 9.52 15.52
N ALA A 279 -4.68 8.47 16.33
CA ALA A 279 -4.18 8.58 17.69
C ALA A 279 -2.71 9.03 17.76
N SER A 280 -1.91 8.76 16.72
CA SER A 280 -0.52 9.23 16.61
C SER A 280 -0.39 10.72 16.32
N GLY A 281 -1.49 11.41 16.04
CA GLY A 281 -1.52 12.84 15.73
C GLY A 281 -1.23 13.16 14.26
N TYR A 282 -1.46 12.21 13.34
CA TYR A 282 -1.35 12.48 11.91
C TYR A 282 -2.51 13.36 11.41
N ASP A 283 -2.19 14.49 10.77
CA ASP A 283 -3.17 15.39 10.18
C ASP A 283 -3.36 15.07 8.69
N PHE A 284 -4.53 14.54 8.32
CA PHE A 284 -4.87 14.19 6.95
C PHE A 284 -5.02 15.41 6.05
N VAL A 285 -4.35 15.39 4.89
CA VAL A 285 -4.52 16.40 3.83
C VAL A 285 -5.85 16.21 3.10
N ASP A 286 -6.25 14.95 2.93
CA ASP A 286 -7.43 14.53 2.17
C ASP A 286 -8.38 13.65 3.00
N PRO A 287 -9.04 14.17 4.04
CA PRO A 287 -9.95 13.36 4.86
C PRO A 287 -11.26 13.01 4.14
N GLU A 288 -11.66 13.81 3.13
CA GLU A 288 -12.95 13.71 2.43
C GLU A 288 -12.77 13.41 0.94
N LEU A 289 -13.43 12.35 0.46
CA LEU A 289 -13.26 11.81 -0.90
C LEU A 289 -13.51 12.85 -2.00
N GLU A 290 -14.59 13.65 -1.91
CA GLU A 290 -14.91 14.60 -2.98
C GLU A 290 -13.86 15.71 -3.07
N ALA A 291 -13.40 16.23 -1.95
CA ALA A 291 -12.35 17.24 -1.89
C ALA A 291 -11.03 16.70 -2.45
N ALA A 292 -10.65 15.49 -2.04
CA ALA A 292 -9.48 14.77 -2.54
C ALA A 292 -9.51 14.60 -4.06
N LEU A 293 -10.59 14.06 -4.60
CA LEU A 293 -10.74 13.86 -6.05
C LEU A 293 -10.72 15.17 -6.84
N ARG A 294 -11.33 16.25 -6.31
CA ARG A 294 -11.24 17.57 -6.94
C ARG A 294 -9.81 18.10 -6.94
N ARG A 295 -9.09 18.01 -5.84
CA ARG A 295 -7.69 18.43 -5.76
C ARG A 295 -6.80 17.67 -6.76
N MET A 296 -7.02 16.37 -6.92
CA MET A 296 -6.23 15.50 -7.81
C MET A 296 -6.56 15.71 -9.30
N LEU A 297 -7.83 16.01 -9.66
CA LEU A 297 -8.31 15.91 -11.04
C LEU A 297 -8.64 17.25 -11.71
N THR A 298 -8.68 18.35 -10.94
CA THR A 298 -9.04 19.69 -11.49
C THR A 298 -7.87 20.69 -11.53
N ARG A 299 -6.65 20.18 -11.51
CA ARG A 299 -5.43 20.98 -11.75
C ARG A 299 -5.23 21.29 -13.21
#